data_af19c58034e81960775d7bcc282c7d92
#
_entry.id   af19c58034e81960775d7bcc282c7d92
#
_cell.length_a   1.000
_cell.length_b   1.000
_cell.length_c   1.000
_cell.angle_alpha   90.00
_cell.angle_beta   90.00
_cell.angle_gamma   90.00
#
_symmetry.space_group_name_H-M   'P 1'
#
loop_
_entity.id
_entity.type
_entity.pdbx_description
1 polymer ?
#
loop_
_entity_poly.entity_id
_entity_poly.type
_entity_poly.pdbx_seq_one_letter_code
_entity_poly.pdbx_strand_id
1 'polypeptide(L)'
;FLASLAPGASRREQLGNAMTVLQERGDALLERLWNGLRATEGVVLYGRPPGALRTPTVAFTLKGHDSTAVARALADRGVFASNGDFYALTVVRRLGLEREGLVRAGCACYTTEEEVDRLLEVVRSLSRP
;
A
#
# COMPACT_ATOMS: atom_id res chain seq x y z
N PHE A 1 -2.33 -14.45 -20.84
CA PHE A 1 -2.94 -14.12 -19.54
C PHE A 1 -3.55 -12.72 -19.53
N LEU A 2 -2.76 -11.61 -19.62
CA LEU A 2 -3.33 -10.25 -19.51
C LEU A 2 -4.46 -9.97 -20.50
N ALA A 3 -4.29 -10.39 -21.77
CA ALA A 3 -5.32 -10.20 -22.77
C ALA A 3 -6.62 -11.01 -22.51
N SER A 4 -6.57 -12.04 -21.67
CA SER A 4 -7.77 -12.82 -21.30
C SER A 4 -8.55 -12.24 -20.12
N LEU A 5 -8.06 -11.17 -19.50
CA LEU A 5 -8.72 -10.52 -18.35
C LEU A 5 -9.87 -9.60 -18.76
N ALA A 6 -9.93 -9.20 -20.02
CA ALA A 6 -11.00 -8.32 -20.50
C ALA A 6 -11.32 -8.60 -21.99
N PRO A 7 -12.58 -8.38 -22.42
CA PRO A 7 -12.98 -8.56 -23.82
C PRO A 7 -12.39 -7.46 -24.71
N GLY A 8 -12.30 -7.74 -26.01
CA GLY A 8 -11.88 -6.80 -27.04
C GLY A 8 -11.82 -7.49 -28.41
N ALA A 9 -12.01 -6.74 -29.48
CA ALA A 9 -12.01 -7.25 -30.85
C ALA A 9 -10.59 -7.60 -31.36
N SER A 10 -9.55 -7.04 -30.73
CA SER A 10 -8.15 -7.31 -31.02
C SER A 10 -7.35 -7.54 -29.74
N ARG A 11 -6.18 -8.19 -29.86
CA ARG A 11 -5.26 -8.37 -28.73
C ARG A 11 -4.86 -7.04 -28.08
N ARG A 12 -4.66 -5.98 -28.90
CA ARG A 12 -4.30 -4.65 -28.40
C ARG A 12 -5.43 -4.05 -27.56
N GLU A 13 -6.65 -4.19 -28.04
CA GLU A 13 -7.84 -3.71 -27.33
C GLU A 13 -8.08 -4.48 -26.03
N GLN A 14 -7.96 -5.80 -26.07
CA GLN A 14 -8.03 -6.64 -24.87
C GLN A 14 -6.99 -6.22 -23.81
N LEU A 15 -5.75 -5.96 -24.21
CA LEU A 15 -4.71 -5.49 -23.29
C LEU A 15 -5.04 -4.10 -22.72
N GLY A 16 -5.54 -3.17 -23.55
CA GLY A 16 -5.96 -1.84 -23.08
C GLY A 16 -7.08 -1.93 -22.06
N ASN A 17 -8.12 -2.71 -22.36
CA ASN A 17 -9.24 -2.93 -21.46
C ASN A 17 -8.82 -3.63 -20.17
N ALA A 18 -7.93 -4.63 -20.23
CA ALA A 18 -7.38 -5.30 -19.08
C ALA A 18 -6.61 -4.32 -18.16
N MET A 19 -5.80 -3.42 -18.71
CA MET A 19 -5.09 -2.40 -17.93
C MET A 19 -6.04 -1.44 -17.24
N THR A 20 -7.15 -1.06 -17.90
CA THR A 20 -8.19 -0.22 -17.29
C THR A 20 -8.83 -0.92 -16.07
N VAL A 21 -9.24 -2.18 -16.23
CA VAL A 21 -9.83 -2.98 -15.13
C VAL A 21 -8.85 -3.14 -13.97
N LEU A 22 -7.58 -3.39 -14.26
CA LEU A 22 -6.54 -3.52 -13.22
C LEU A 22 -6.29 -2.19 -12.51
N GLN A 23 -6.32 -1.06 -13.23
CA GLN A 23 -6.18 0.28 -12.64
C GLN A 23 -7.36 0.60 -11.72
N GLU A 24 -8.59 0.41 -12.18
CA GLU A 24 -9.81 0.65 -11.39
C GLU A 24 -9.82 -0.18 -10.10
N ARG A 25 -9.45 -1.45 -10.18
CA ARG A 25 -9.31 -2.31 -9.01
C ARG A 25 -8.21 -1.82 -8.06
N GLY A 26 -7.06 -1.45 -8.61
CA GLY A 26 -5.95 -0.91 -7.83
C GLY A 26 -6.32 0.39 -7.11
N ASP A 27 -7.06 1.28 -7.77
CA ASP A 27 -7.52 2.55 -7.22
C ASP A 27 -8.51 2.33 -6.06
N ALA A 28 -9.44 1.39 -6.19
CA ALA A 28 -10.39 1.04 -5.12
C ALA A 28 -9.67 0.48 -3.88
N LEU A 29 -8.72 -0.44 -4.07
CA LEU A 29 -7.91 -0.98 -2.96
C LEU A 29 -7.03 0.08 -2.31
N LEU A 30 -6.44 0.97 -3.12
CA LEU A 30 -5.64 2.08 -2.63
C LEU A 30 -6.48 3.04 -1.78
N GLU A 31 -7.66 3.38 -2.23
CA GLU A 31 -8.58 4.27 -1.50
C GLU A 31 -8.95 3.66 -0.14
N ARG A 32 -9.30 2.37 -0.11
CA ARG A 32 -9.59 1.64 1.13
C ARG A 32 -8.41 1.67 2.09
N LEU A 33 -7.22 1.30 1.60
CA LEU A 33 -5.99 1.26 2.38
C LEU A 33 -5.62 2.66 2.91
N TRP A 34 -5.63 3.66 2.04
CA TRP A 34 -5.30 5.04 2.38
C TRP A 34 -6.23 5.61 3.44
N ASN A 35 -7.53 5.48 3.25
CA ASN A 35 -8.52 6.01 4.18
C ASN A 35 -8.47 5.30 5.53
N GLY A 36 -8.29 3.98 5.55
CA GLY A 36 -8.11 3.21 6.77
C GLY A 36 -6.87 3.60 7.57
N LEU A 37 -5.72 3.76 6.89
CA LEU A 37 -4.49 4.22 7.52
C LEU A 37 -4.61 5.66 8.02
N ARG A 38 -5.20 6.55 7.23
CA ARG A 38 -5.42 7.96 7.60
C ARG A 38 -6.29 8.12 8.83
N ALA A 39 -7.24 7.23 9.03
CA ALA A 39 -8.14 7.20 10.19
C ALA A 39 -7.50 6.57 11.44
N THR A 40 -6.28 6.00 11.33
CA THR A 40 -5.58 5.35 12.44
C THR A 40 -4.68 6.36 13.15
N GLU A 41 -4.86 6.49 14.46
CA GLU A 41 -4.06 7.40 15.28
C GLU A 41 -2.56 7.07 15.21
N GLY A 42 -1.72 8.10 15.15
CA GLY A 42 -0.26 7.96 15.07
C GLY A 42 0.28 7.56 13.70
N VAL A 43 -0.57 7.30 12.71
CA VAL A 43 -0.13 7.05 11.33
C VAL A 43 0.15 8.36 10.61
N VAL A 44 1.31 8.42 9.93
CA VAL A 44 1.65 9.49 8.98
C VAL A 44 1.81 8.87 7.61
N LEU A 45 1.06 9.39 6.62
CA LEU A 45 1.08 8.93 5.23
C LEU A 45 2.02 9.79 4.39
N TYR A 46 2.74 9.15 3.48
CA TYR A 46 3.67 9.79 2.55
C TYR A 46 3.27 9.54 1.10
N GLY A 47 3.41 10.58 0.28
CA GLY A 47 3.07 10.55 -1.13
C GLY A 47 1.72 11.20 -1.45
N ARG A 48 1.29 11.05 -2.71
CA ARG A 48 0.05 11.67 -3.20
C ARG A 48 -1.17 10.88 -2.71
N PRO A 49 -2.29 11.54 -2.37
CA PRO A 49 -3.52 10.86 -2.00
C PRO A 49 -4.15 10.12 -3.21
N PRO A 50 -5.14 9.24 -2.99
CA PRO A 50 -5.98 8.68 -4.05
C PRO A 50 -6.61 9.76 -4.93
N GLY A 51 -7.00 9.39 -6.15
CA GLY A 51 -7.53 10.33 -7.17
C GLY A 51 -6.48 10.93 -8.10
N ALA A 52 -5.19 10.81 -7.79
CA ALA A 52 -4.10 11.11 -8.72
C ALA A 52 -3.64 9.85 -9.43
N LEU A 53 -3.19 9.96 -10.69
CA LEU A 53 -2.59 8.82 -11.40
C LEU A 53 -1.35 8.34 -10.64
N ARG A 54 -1.42 7.10 -10.13
CA ARG A 54 -0.36 6.47 -9.32
C ARG A 54 -0.54 4.95 -9.25
N THR A 55 0.48 4.27 -8.77
CA THR A 55 0.38 2.85 -8.41
C THR A 55 -0.35 2.68 -7.07
N PRO A 56 -1.04 1.54 -6.83
CA PRO A 56 -1.74 1.26 -5.59
C PRO A 56 -0.76 0.89 -4.45
N THR A 57 0.13 1.83 -4.12
CA THR A 57 1.20 1.64 -3.12
C THR A 57 1.20 2.81 -2.14
N VAL A 58 1.23 2.54 -0.84
CA VAL A 58 1.26 3.54 0.23
C VAL A 58 2.55 3.38 1.03
N ALA A 59 3.17 4.51 1.39
CA ALA A 59 4.24 4.55 2.37
C ALA A 59 3.73 5.26 3.63
N PHE A 60 4.06 4.72 4.81
CA PHE A 60 3.62 5.29 6.07
C PHE A 60 4.58 5.01 7.22
N THR A 61 4.44 5.78 8.29
CA THR A 61 5.06 5.52 9.61
C THR A 61 3.96 5.40 10.65
N LEU A 62 4.28 4.75 11.77
CA LEU A 62 3.42 4.66 12.94
C LEU A 62 4.19 5.18 14.17
N LYS A 63 3.63 6.18 14.84
CA LYS A 63 4.23 6.78 16.04
C LYS A 63 4.57 5.73 17.09
N GLY A 64 5.78 5.78 17.64
CA GLY A 64 6.25 4.85 18.67
C GLY A 64 6.77 3.51 18.14
N HIS A 65 6.73 3.27 16.83
CA HIS A 65 7.23 2.05 16.21
C HIS A 65 8.19 2.35 15.07
N ASP A 66 9.28 1.62 14.96
CA ASP A 66 10.08 1.59 13.75
C ASP A 66 9.40 0.72 12.66
N SER A 67 9.82 0.91 11.42
CA SER A 67 9.20 0.22 10.28
C SER A 67 9.40 -1.31 10.33
N THR A 68 10.47 -1.78 10.96
CA THR A 68 10.76 -3.22 11.11
C THR A 68 9.80 -3.87 12.09
N ALA A 69 9.51 -3.21 13.22
CA ALA A 69 8.53 -3.70 14.19
C ALA A 69 7.13 -3.80 13.58
N VAL A 70 6.71 -2.78 12.84
CA VAL A 70 5.41 -2.81 12.12
C VAL A 70 5.37 -3.93 11.08
N ALA A 71 6.42 -4.07 10.26
CA ALA A 71 6.49 -5.11 9.23
C ALA A 71 6.45 -6.52 9.83
N ARG A 72 7.11 -6.75 10.98
CA ARG A 72 7.03 -8.03 11.71
C ARG A 72 5.61 -8.33 12.19
N ALA A 73 4.99 -7.37 12.86
CA ALA A 73 3.61 -7.56 13.34
C ALA A 73 2.62 -7.86 12.21
N LEU A 74 2.82 -7.24 11.04
CA LEU A 74 2.06 -7.55 9.82
C LEU A 74 2.33 -8.99 9.35
N ALA A 75 3.61 -9.39 9.27
CA ALA A 75 4.01 -10.73 8.83
C ALA A 75 3.45 -11.83 9.75
N ASP A 76 3.41 -11.61 11.07
CA ASP A 76 2.82 -12.53 12.05
C ASP A 76 1.31 -12.76 11.83
N ARG A 77 0.66 -11.89 11.08
CA ARG A 77 -0.75 -12.00 10.66
C ARG A 77 -0.91 -12.33 9.18
N GLY A 78 0.18 -12.79 8.52
CA GLY A 78 0.17 -13.21 7.12
C GLY A 78 0.06 -12.05 6.12
N VAL A 79 0.42 -10.83 6.53
CA VAL A 79 0.47 -9.65 5.64
C VAL A 79 1.93 -9.25 5.44
N PHE A 80 2.40 -9.30 4.19
CA PHE A 80 3.78 -8.97 3.87
C PHE A 80 3.88 -7.57 3.28
N ALA A 81 4.54 -6.67 4.01
CA ALA A 81 4.85 -5.32 3.60
C ALA A 81 6.37 -5.11 3.61
N SER A 82 6.87 -4.25 2.74
CA SER A 82 8.29 -3.87 2.75
C SER A 82 8.55 -2.78 3.78
N ASN A 83 9.76 -2.74 4.34
CA ASN A 83 10.17 -1.70 5.29
C ASN A 83 11.59 -1.23 5.02
N GLY A 84 11.93 -0.03 5.48
CA GLY A 84 13.26 0.58 5.37
C GLY A 84 13.27 1.87 4.56
N ASP A 85 14.36 2.12 3.83
CA ASP A 85 14.59 3.35 3.06
C ASP A 85 14.31 3.20 1.55
N PHE A 86 14.17 1.98 1.06
CA PHE A 86 13.87 1.66 -0.35
C PHE A 86 14.88 2.26 -1.35
N TYR A 87 16.15 2.39 -0.96
CA TYR A 87 17.20 3.10 -1.72
C TYR A 87 16.91 4.59 -1.95
N ALA A 88 15.94 5.16 -1.23
CA ALA A 88 15.56 6.56 -1.29
C ALA A 88 16.19 7.38 -0.15
N LEU A 89 17.48 7.14 0.14
CA LEU A 89 18.22 7.71 1.28
C LEU A 89 18.05 9.23 1.39
N THR A 90 18.12 9.96 0.28
CA THR A 90 17.96 11.42 0.29
C THR A 90 16.56 11.85 0.75
N VAL A 91 15.51 11.11 0.33
CA VAL A 91 14.13 11.40 0.74
C VAL A 91 13.96 11.08 2.23
N VAL A 92 14.40 9.90 2.65
CA VAL A 92 14.30 9.43 4.04
C VAL A 92 15.02 10.40 5.00
N ARG A 93 16.22 10.87 4.63
CA ARG A 93 16.97 11.88 5.39
C ARG A 93 16.23 13.21 5.49
N ARG A 94 15.69 13.71 4.38
CA ARG A 94 14.92 14.96 4.38
C ARG A 94 13.65 14.88 5.23
N LEU A 95 13.10 13.69 5.41
CA LEU A 95 11.95 13.42 6.27
C LEU A 95 12.36 13.18 7.73
N GLY A 96 13.66 13.04 8.03
CA GLY A 96 14.17 12.73 9.38
C GLY A 96 13.86 11.31 9.83
N LEU A 97 13.77 10.36 8.90
CA LEU A 97 13.31 8.99 9.13
C LEU A 97 14.44 7.93 8.98
N GLU A 98 15.70 8.32 9.07
CA GLU A 98 16.84 7.39 8.86
C GLU A 98 16.87 6.25 9.87
N ARG A 99 16.35 6.46 11.07
CA ARG A 99 16.31 5.46 12.13
C ARG A 99 15.08 4.58 12.06
N GLU A 100 13.92 5.20 11.87
CA GLU A 100 12.62 4.53 11.91
C GLU A 100 12.32 3.82 10.60
N GLY A 101 12.76 4.36 9.48
CA GLY A 101 12.40 3.91 8.15
C GLY A 101 10.90 4.11 7.86
N LEU A 102 10.47 3.60 6.72
CA LEU A 102 9.07 3.64 6.27
C LEU A 102 8.54 2.22 6.08
N VAL A 103 7.27 2.00 6.33
CA VAL A 103 6.56 0.82 5.84
C VAL A 103 5.97 1.14 4.47
N ARG A 104 6.11 0.23 3.51
CA ARG A 104 5.52 0.35 2.18
C ARG A 104 4.65 -0.86 1.90
N ALA A 105 3.36 -0.62 1.76
CA ALA A 105 2.37 -1.60 1.36
C ALA A 105 1.87 -1.31 -0.04
N GLY A 106 1.80 -2.32 -0.88
CA GLY A 106 1.29 -2.23 -2.24
C GLY A 106 0.27 -3.32 -2.53
N CYS A 107 -0.80 -2.96 -3.24
CA CYS A 107 -1.82 -3.91 -3.67
C CYS A 107 -1.47 -4.44 -5.07
N ALA A 108 -1.39 -5.75 -5.19
CA ALA A 108 -1.27 -6.43 -6.48
C ALA A 108 -2.66 -6.69 -7.09
N CYS A 109 -2.70 -7.13 -8.33
CA CYS A 109 -3.96 -7.44 -9.02
C CYS A 109 -4.76 -8.57 -8.36
N TYR A 110 -4.14 -9.40 -7.55
CA TYR A 110 -4.76 -10.49 -6.78
C TYR A 110 -4.99 -10.16 -5.30
N THR A 111 -4.60 -8.97 -4.83
CA THR A 111 -4.88 -8.53 -3.45
C THR A 111 -6.39 -8.43 -3.23
N THR A 112 -6.86 -8.91 -2.09
CA THR A 112 -8.27 -8.85 -1.69
C THR A 112 -8.54 -7.71 -0.71
N GLU A 113 -9.80 -7.35 -0.56
CA GLU A 113 -10.22 -6.34 0.44
C GLU A 113 -9.95 -6.84 1.87
N GLU A 114 -10.15 -8.13 2.12
CA GLU A 114 -9.89 -8.76 3.41
C GLU A 114 -8.40 -8.70 3.80
N GLU A 115 -7.49 -8.78 2.82
CA GLU A 115 -6.05 -8.61 3.08
C GLU A 115 -5.72 -7.16 3.45
N VAL A 116 -6.36 -6.20 2.79
CA VAL A 116 -6.25 -4.77 3.15
C VAL A 116 -6.83 -4.54 4.55
N ASP A 117 -7.99 -5.08 4.87
CA ASP A 117 -8.61 -4.95 6.19
C ASP A 117 -7.74 -5.55 7.29
N ARG A 118 -7.13 -6.71 7.04
CA ARG A 118 -6.20 -7.36 7.98
C ARG A 118 -4.98 -6.50 8.25
N LEU A 119 -4.41 -5.84 7.22
CA LEU A 119 -3.34 -4.87 7.42
C LEU A 119 -3.80 -3.73 8.33
N LEU A 120 -4.96 -3.16 8.06
CA LEU A 120 -5.53 -2.05 8.84
C LEU A 120 -5.79 -2.46 10.29
N GLU A 121 -6.29 -3.66 10.55
CA GLU A 121 -6.50 -4.20 11.90
C GLU A 121 -5.18 -4.30 12.69
N VAL A 122 -4.13 -4.81 12.06
CA VAL A 122 -2.80 -4.90 12.71
C VAL A 122 -2.27 -3.51 13.06
N VAL A 123 -2.31 -2.56 12.11
CA VAL A 123 -1.81 -1.21 12.35
C VAL A 123 -2.62 -0.52 13.46
N ARG A 124 -3.94 -0.67 13.47
CA ARG A 124 -4.81 -0.15 14.55
C ARG A 124 -4.50 -0.80 15.91
N SER A 125 -4.18 -2.09 15.93
CA SER A 125 -3.82 -2.76 17.18
C SER A 125 -2.52 -2.26 17.78
N LEU A 126 -1.55 -1.88 16.93
CA LEU A 126 -0.27 -1.29 17.35
C LEU A 126 -0.40 0.19 17.76
N SER A 127 -1.40 0.91 17.25
CA SER A 127 -1.62 2.32 17.58
C SER A 127 -2.28 2.55 18.94
N ARG A 128 -2.84 1.49 19.54
CA ARG A 128 -3.43 1.56 20.87
C ARG A 128 -2.33 1.47 21.93
N PRO A 129 -2.39 2.32 22.98
CA PRO A 129 -1.44 2.26 24.08
C PRO A 129 -1.53 0.96 24.89
#